data_9fda49d3575b66f06eee6e5e4221b6db
#
_entry.id   9fda49d3575b66f06eee6e5e4221b6db
#
_cell.length_a   1.000
_cell.length_b   1.000
_cell.length_c   1.000
_cell.angle_alpha   90.00
_cell.angle_beta   90.00
_cell.angle_gamma   90.00
#
_symmetry.space_group_name_H-M   'P 1'
#
loop_
_entity.id
_entity.type
_entity.pdbx_description
1 polymer ?
#
loop_
_entity_poly.entity_id
_entity_poly.type
_entity_poly.pdbx_seq_one_letter_code
_entity_poly.pdbx_strand_id
1 'polypeptide(L)'
;PGIRGFDCLHDPSQPLGQGMLADSHVADCAIDFLGQKHERPFLLGVSLCNPHDICYWVMQQSTPQGKLDAETIGLKEMADSLPFNFATAGDLPPLPDNFSIAPDEPEFIGKCRARRYYGQEGTFTWDWDEQTWRRYLYAYYRLTEMVDVQVGRVMAALHAAGLEEDTLVVL
;
A
#
# COMPACT_ATOMS: atom_id res chain seq x y z
N PRO A 1 -6.56 -17.60 14.57
CA PRO A 1 -6.41 -18.89 13.87
C PRO A 1 -5.22 -18.80 12.94
N GLY A 2 -4.09 -19.41 13.35
CA GLY A 2 -2.85 -19.39 12.59
C GLY A 2 -2.99 -20.14 11.26
N ILE A 3 -2.20 -19.73 10.29
CA ILE A 3 -1.94 -20.51 9.08
C ILE A 3 -1.23 -21.80 9.53
N ARG A 4 -1.61 -22.96 9.00
CA ARG A 4 -1.03 -24.25 9.42
C ARG A 4 0.49 -24.21 9.39
N GLY A 5 1.12 -24.40 10.55
CA GLY A 5 2.57 -24.39 10.73
C GLY A 5 3.19 -23.02 11.03
N PHE A 6 2.38 -21.96 11.17
CA PHE A 6 2.82 -20.62 11.56
C PHE A 6 2.03 -20.12 12.76
N ASP A 7 2.71 -19.48 13.69
CA ASP A 7 2.09 -18.71 14.74
C ASP A 7 1.85 -17.28 14.23
N CYS A 8 0.65 -16.74 14.48
CA CYS A 8 0.33 -15.38 14.10
C CYS A 8 0.70 -14.46 15.27
N LEU A 9 1.60 -13.52 15.04
CA LEU A 9 2.03 -12.52 16.04
C LEU A 9 1.08 -11.33 16.13
N HIS A 10 0.23 -11.15 15.11
CA HIS A 10 -0.70 -10.03 15.07
C HIS A 10 -1.80 -10.16 16.11
N ASP A 11 -2.06 -9.06 16.83
CA ASP A 11 -3.20 -8.95 17.75
C ASP A 11 -4.52 -8.82 16.93
N PRO A 12 -5.45 -9.78 17.06
CA PRO A 12 -6.70 -9.76 16.30
C PRO A 12 -7.64 -8.60 16.67
N SER A 13 -7.36 -7.85 17.74
CA SER A 13 -8.10 -6.64 18.10
C SER A 13 -7.70 -5.40 17.29
N GLN A 14 -6.55 -5.48 16.61
CA GLN A 14 -6.04 -4.38 15.78
C GLN A 14 -6.61 -4.43 14.35
N PRO A 15 -6.83 -3.28 13.72
CA PRO A 15 -7.35 -3.23 12.36
C PRO A 15 -6.41 -3.94 11.38
N LEU A 16 -6.98 -4.76 10.51
CA LEU A 16 -6.30 -5.42 9.40
C LEU A 16 -6.80 -4.85 8.07
N GLY A 17 -5.95 -4.93 7.05
CA GLY A 17 -6.34 -4.68 5.67
C GLY A 17 -6.19 -3.24 5.19
N GLN A 18 -5.67 -2.35 6.04
CA GLN A 18 -5.33 -0.98 5.66
C GLN A 18 -3.91 -0.67 6.13
N GLY A 19 -2.98 -0.53 5.20
CA GLY A 19 -1.56 -0.36 5.51
C GLY A 19 -1.26 0.92 6.28
N MET A 20 -2.04 1.97 6.07
CA MET A 20 -1.90 3.22 6.81
C MET A 20 -2.15 3.06 8.32
N LEU A 21 -2.97 2.09 8.71
CA LEU A 21 -3.29 1.81 10.11
C LEU A 21 -2.52 0.59 10.64
N ALA A 22 -2.35 -0.44 9.81
CA ALA A 22 -1.88 -1.74 10.23
C ALA A 22 -0.36 -1.93 10.08
N ASP A 23 0.29 -1.32 9.08
CA ASP A 23 1.69 -1.61 8.76
C ASP A 23 2.65 -1.28 9.91
N SER A 24 2.40 -0.18 10.63
CA SER A 24 3.24 0.14 11.80
C SER A 24 3.08 -0.89 12.91
N HIS A 25 1.86 -1.38 13.15
CA HIS A 25 1.62 -2.41 14.14
C HIS A 25 2.21 -3.77 13.74
N VAL A 26 2.13 -4.13 12.45
CA VAL A 26 2.80 -5.34 11.92
C VAL A 26 4.32 -5.25 12.14
N ALA A 27 4.90 -4.09 11.88
CA ALA A 27 6.33 -3.86 12.15
C ALA A 27 6.65 -3.96 13.66
N ASP A 28 5.80 -3.41 14.54
CA ASP A 28 5.97 -3.52 16.00
C ASP A 28 5.97 -4.98 16.45
N CYS A 29 5.03 -5.80 15.96
CA CYS A 29 4.99 -7.24 16.28
C CYS A 29 6.27 -7.97 15.82
N ALA A 30 6.79 -7.62 14.64
CA ALA A 30 8.04 -8.19 14.15
C ALA A 30 9.25 -7.75 15.01
N ILE A 31 9.32 -6.49 15.41
CA ILE A 31 10.35 -5.93 16.28
C ILE A 31 10.34 -6.63 17.65
N ASP A 32 9.15 -6.76 18.25
CA ASP A 32 8.98 -7.45 19.54
C ASP A 32 9.41 -8.90 19.45
N PHE A 33 9.10 -9.60 18.34
CA PHE A 33 9.55 -10.96 18.11
C PHE A 33 11.08 -11.03 18.02
N LEU A 34 11.71 -10.18 17.20
CA LEU A 34 13.16 -10.16 17.01
C LEU A 34 13.92 -9.82 18.31
N GLY A 35 13.31 -9.03 19.21
CA GLY A 35 13.88 -8.71 20.52
C GLY A 35 13.86 -9.85 21.54
N GLN A 36 13.19 -10.95 21.25
CA GLN A 36 13.12 -12.11 22.13
C GLN A 36 14.35 -13.01 21.97
N LYS A 37 14.62 -13.83 23.00
CA LYS A 37 15.64 -14.87 22.90
C LYS A 37 15.09 -16.08 22.13
N HIS A 38 15.73 -16.43 21.04
CA HIS A 38 15.40 -17.61 20.23
C HIS A 38 16.37 -18.75 20.51
N GLU A 39 15.82 -19.93 20.90
CA GLU A 39 16.61 -21.13 21.13
C GLU A 39 16.79 -21.98 19.86
N ARG A 40 16.03 -21.68 18.81
CA ARG A 40 16.03 -22.40 17.54
C ARG A 40 15.94 -21.42 16.38
N PRO A 41 16.43 -21.80 15.18
CA PRO A 41 16.19 -21.02 13.98
C PRO A 41 14.70 -20.80 13.74
N PHE A 42 14.34 -19.64 13.17
CA PHE A 42 12.96 -19.28 12.87
C PHE A 42 12.81 -18.84 11.41
N LEU A 43 11.58 -18.86 10.95
CA LEU A 43 11.13 -18.19 9.72
C LEU A 43 10.14 -17.11 10.12
N LEU A 44 10.46 -15.86 9.86
CA LEU A 44 9.58 -14.73 10.14
C LEU A 44 9.06 -14.15 8.81
N GLY A 45 7.74 -14.17 8.63
CA GLY A 45 7.05 -13.48 7.52
C GLY A 45 6.48 -12.17 8.02
N VAL A 46 6.92 -11.05 7.46
CA VAL A 46 6.38 -9.70 7.73
C VAL A 46 5.61 -9.25 6.51
N SER A 47 4.29 -9.18 6.61
CA SER A 47 3.40 -8.82 5.50
C SER A 47 2.85 -7.41 5.73
N LEU A 48 3.34 -6.46 4.95
CA LEU A 48 2.89 -5.08 4.94
C LEU A 48 1.86 -4.89 3.82
N CYS A 49 0.87 -4.04 4.03
CA CYS A 49 -0.24 -3.85 3.11
C CYS A 49 0.04 -2.77 2.07
N ASN A 50 0.65 -1.65 2.47
CA ASN A 50 0.98 -0.61 1.52
C ASN A 50 2.02 -1.09 0.48
N PRO A 51 1.98 -0.57 -0.75
CA PRO A 51 1.18 0.55 -1.27
C PRO A 51 -0.24 0.19 -1.77
N HIS A 52 -0.81 -0.95 -1.36
CA HIS A 52 -2.16 -1.39 -1.78
C HIS A 52 -3.25 -0.33 -1.50
N ASP A 53 -3.10 0.48 -0.45
CA ASP A 53 -4.08 1.51 -0.07
C ASP A 53 -4.25 2.62 -1.13
N ILE A 54 -3.42 2.63 -2.17
CA ILE A 54 -3.64 3.48 -3.35
C ILE A 54 -5.00 3.22 -4.01
N CYS A 55 -5.57 2.03 -3.85
CA CYS A 55 -6.90 1.72 -4.37
C CYS A 55 -7.99 2.63 -3.76
N TYR A 56 -7.86 3.00 -2.50
CA TYR A 56 -8.80 3.92 -1.83
C TYR A 56 -8.69 5.34 -2.40
N TRP A 57 -7.47 5.80 -2.68
CA TRP A 57 -7.25 7.06 -3.37
C TRP A 57 -7.90 7.07 -4.76
N VAL A 58 -7.73 5.99 -5.54
CA VAL A 58 -8.36 5.82 -6.86
C VAL A 58 -9.88 5.86 -6.75
N MET A 59 -10.46 5.14 -5.79
CA MET A 59 -11.90 5.14 -5.55
C MET A 59 -12.42 6.54 -5.20
N GLN A 60 -11.71 7.27 -4.35
CA GLN A 60 -12.05 8.64 -3.97
C GLN A 60 -12.08 9.59 -5.18
N GLN A 61 -11.08 9.49 -6.06
CA GLN A 61 -11.00 10.35 -7.26
C GLN A 61 -12.08 10.00 -8.30
N SER A 62 -12.49 8.75 -8.35
CA SER A 62 -13.37 8.21 -9.39
C SER A 62 -14.85 8.13 -9.01
N THR A 63 -15.18 8.30 -7.73
CA THR A 63 -16.57 8.18 -7.25
C THR A 63 -17.23 9.55 -7.15
N PRO A 64 -18.38 9.78 -7.82
CA PRO A 64 -19.11 11.04 -7.69
C PRO A 64 -19.49 11.31 -6.24
N GLN A 65 -19.25 12.55 -5.79
CA GLN A 65 -19.68 12.96 -4.44
C GLN A 65 -21.18 12.70 -4.24
N GLY A 66 -21.54 12.02 -3.15
CA GLY A 66 -22.91 11.67 -2.79
C GLY A 66 -23.32 10.22 -3.09
N LYS A 67 -22.47 9.41 -3.76
CA LYS A 67 -22.68 7.97 -3.94
C LYS A 67 -21.79 7.09 -3.05
N LEU A 68 -21.03 7.72 -2.16
CA LEU A 68 -20.19 7.00 -1.20
C LEU A 68 -21.05 6.44 -0.08
N ASP A 69 -20.97 5.15 0.18
CA ASP A 69 -21.56 4.55 1.39
C ASP A 69 -20.73 4.95 2.64
N ALA A 70 -21.25 4.63 3.84
CA ALA A 70 -20.61 5.02 5.09
C ALA A 70 -19.19 4.43 5.27
N GLU A 71 -18.95 3.23 4.75
CA GLU A 71 -17.63 2.60 4.78
C GLU A 71 -16.65 3.35 3.88
N THR A 72 -17.08 3.69 2.67
CA THR A 72 -16.29 4.50 1.72
C THR A 72 -16.05 5.91 2.24
N ILE A 73 -17.00 6.51 2.99
CA ILE A 73 -16.82 7.81 3.64
C ILE A 73 -15.71 7.74 4.70
N GLY A 74 -15.67 6.70 5.52
CA GLY A 74 -14.59 6.52 6.50
C GLY A 74 -13.21 6.39 5.82
N LEU A 75 -13.13 5.69 4.71
CA LEU A 75 -11.92 5.60 3.88
C LEU A 75 -11.54 6.95 3.26
N LYS A 76 -12.54 7.76 2.90
CA LYS A 76 -12.31 9.12 2.39
C LYS A 76 -11.73 10.03 3.46
N GLU A 77 -12.28 10.05 4.66
CA GLU A 77 -11.76 10.86 5.78
C GLU A 77 -10.31 10.50 6.08
N MET A 78 -9.98 9.21 6.06
CA MET A 78 -8.63 8.72 6.23
C MET A 78 -7.72 9.17 5.09
N ALA A 79 -8.15 9.04 3.83
CA ALA A 79 -7.38 9.49 2.67
C ALA A 79 -7.20 11.01 2.66
N ASP A 80 -8.21 11.79 3.07
CA ASP A 80 -8.13 13.25 3.18
C ASP A 80 -7.13 13.71 4.25
N SER A 81 -6.87 12.89 5.26
CA SER A 81 -5.89 13.18 6.33
C SER A 81 -4.44 12.95 5.91
N LEU A 82 -4.18 12.36 4.75
CA LEU A 82 -2.84 12.00 4.32
C LEU A 82 -2.05 13.20 3.82
N PRO A 83 -0.74 13.30 4.17
CA PRO A 83 0.10 14.44 3.80
C PRO A 83 0.21 14.69 2.30
N PHE A 84 0.05 13.68 1.47
CA PHE A 84 0.18 13.78 0.02
C PHE A 84 -1.00 14.48 -0.67
N ASN A 85 -2.10 14.72 0.02
CA ASN A 85 -3.19 15.54 -0.52
C ASN A 85 -2.82 17.03 -0.63
N PHE A 86 -1.75 17.46 0.03
CA PHE A 86 -1.26 18.84 0.07
C PHE A 86 -0.13 19.13 -0.93
N ALA A 87 0.21 18.18 -1.80
CA ALA A 87 1.25 18.38 -2.80
C ALA A 87 0.89 19.53 -3.76
N THR A 88 1.83 20.45 -3.97
CA THR A 88 1.70 21.48 -4.99
C THR A 88 2.02 20.90 -6.38
N ALA A 89 1.63 21.60 -7.44
CA ALA A 89 1.92 21.16 -8.80
C ALA A 89 3.42 20.96 -9.08
N GLY A 90 4.29 21.71 -8.37
CA GLY A 90 5.75 21.60 -8.47
C GLY A 90 6.34 20.34 -7.84
N ASP A 91 5.61 19.74 -6.88
CA ASP A 91 6.06 18.54 -6.17
C ASP A 91 5.68 17.24 -6.89
N LEU A 92 4.82 17.33 -7.91
CA LEU A 92 4.30 16.15 -8.59
C LEU A 92 5.35 15.57 -9.57
N PRO A 93 5.58 14.25 -9.54
CA PRO A 93 6.50 13.60 -10.47
C PRO A 93 6.02 13.75 -11.92
N PRO A 94 6.93 13.73 -12.90
CA PRO A 94 6.53 13.65 -14.31
C PRO A 94 5.86 12.31 -14.60
N LEU A 95 5.04 12.27 -15.66
CA LEU A 95 4.61 11.00 -16.22
C LEU A 95 5.80 10.26 -16.85
N PRO A 96 5.82 8.93 -16.81
CA PRO A 96 6.88 8.16 -17.47
C PRO A 96 6.81 8.32 -19.00
N ASP A 97 7.96 8.23 -19.66
CA ASP A 97 8.08 8.44 -21.12
C ASP A 97 7.19 7.50 -21.94
N ASN A 98 6.89 6.32 -21.40
CA ASN A 98 6.03 5.29 -22.02
C ASN A 98 4.57 5.34 -21.53
N PHE A 99 4.12 6.45 -21.00
CA PHE A 99 2.75 6.59 -20.47
C PHE A 99 1.67 6.50 -21.56
N SER A 100 1.98 6.93 -22.78
CA SER A 100 1.04 6.89 -23.90
C SER A 100 0.75 5.44 -24.33
N ILE A 101 -0.49 5.20 -24.78
CA ILE A 101 -0.89 3.90 -25.32
C ILE A 101 -0.08 3.63 -26.61
N ALA A 102 0.60 2.49 -26.65
CA ALA A 102 1.35 2.10 -27.83
C ALA A 102 0.40 1.88 -29.04
N PRO A 103 0.78 2.35 -30.26
CA PRO A 103 -0.10 2.22 -31.43
C PRO A 103 -0.37 0.76 -31.84
N ASP A 104 0.48 -0.16 -31.44
CA ASP A 104 0.39 -1.61 -31.69
C ASP A 104 -0.10 -2.40 -30.47
N GLU A 105 -0.74 -1.73 -29.51
CA GLU A 105 -1.25 -2.39 -28.32
C GLU A 105 -2.25 -3.50 -28.69
N PRO A 106 -2.11 -4.71 -28.11
CA PRO A 106 -3.06 -5.79 -28.33
C PRO A 106 -4.50 -5.38 -27.97
N GLU A 107 -5.47 -5.66 -28.85
CA GLU A 107 -6.89 -5.32 -28.66
C GLU A 107 -7.45 -5.80 -27.31
N PHE A 108 -6.94 -6.94 -26.81
CA PHE A 108 -7.33 -7.48 -25.51
C PHE A 108 -7.04 -6.50 -24.36
N ILE A 109 -5.91 -5.81 -24.36
CA ILE A 109 -5.54 -4.83 -23.33
C ILE A 109 -6.49 -3.64 -23.38
N GLY A 110 -6.82 -3.14 -24.58
CA GLY A 110 -7.83 -2.10 -24.75
C GLY A 110 -9.20 -2.51 -24.21
N LYS A 111 -9.62 -3.76 -24.45
CA LYS A 111 -10.85 -4.33 -23.88
C LYS A 111 -10.79 -4.46 -22.36
N CYS A 112 -9.63 -4.82 -21.78
CA CYS A 112 -9.46 -4.87 -20.33
C CYS A 112 -9.58 -3.48 -19.69
N ARG A 113 -9.02 -2.46 -20.31
CA ARG A 113 -9.20 -1.08 -19.85
C ARG A 113 -10.66 -0.63 -19.92
N ALA A 114 -11.38 -1.04 -20.97
CA ALA A 114 -12.80 -0.73 -21.15
C ALA A 114 -13.73 -1.49 -20.18
N ARG A 115 -13.21 -2.47 -19.46
CA ARG A 115 -14.01 -3.28 -18.54
C ARG A 115 -14.20 -2.54 -17.22
N ARG A 116 -15.46 -2.33 -16.85
CA ARG A 116 -15.80 -1.78 -15.52
C ARG A 116 -15.49 -2.80 -14.43
N TYR A 117 -14.70 -2.38 -13.45
CA TYR A 117 -14.40 -3.21 -12.27
C TYR A 117 -15.55 -3.08 -11.26
N TYR A 118 -16.01 -4.21 -10.68
CA TYR A 118 -17.01 -4.32 -9.62
C TYR A 118 -18.39 -3.69 -9.88
N GLY A 119 -18.81 -3.55 -11.13
CA GLY A 119 -20.17 -3.03 -11.41
C GLY A 119 -20.41 -1.58 -10.99
N GLN A 120 -19.39 -0.86 -10.54
CA GLN A 120 -19.49 0.54 -10.17
C GLN A 120 -19.45 1.41 -11.42
N GLU A 121 -20.49 2.21 -11.62
CA GLU A 121 -20.48 3.24 -12.64
C GLU A 121 -19.52 4.36 -12.20
N GLY A 122 -18.47 4.62 -12.97
CA GLY A 122 -17.66 5.83 -12.82
C GLY A 122 -16.24 5.69 -12.28
N THR A 123 -15.70 4.46 -12.09
CA THR A 123 -14.29 4.27 -11.66
C THR A 123 -13.34 4.17 -12.85
N PHE A 124 -13.29 5.21 -13.71
CA PHE A 124 -12.44 5.15 -14.89
C PHE A 124 -11.25 6.09 -14.79
N THR A 125 -10.06 5.48 -14.73
CA THR A 125 -8.80 6.22 -14.70
C THR A 125 -8.43 6.83 -16.06
N TRP A 126 -9.02 6.39 -17.17
CA TRP A 126 -8.74 6.94 -18.50
C TRP A 126 -9.30 8.36 -18.75
N ASP A 127 -10.31 8.75 -17.97
CA ASP A 127 -10.82 10.12 -18.02
C ASP A 127 -9.97 11.10 -17.21
N TRP A 128 -8.93 10.60 -16.54
CA TRP A 128 -8.03 11.42 -15.77
C TRP A 128 -7.12 12.26 -16.68
N ASP A 129 -7.01 13.52 -16.34
CA ASP A 129 -6.02 14.40 -16.94
C ASP A 129 -4.60 14.07 -16.45
N GLU A 130 -3.61 14.67 -17.10
CA GLU A 130 -2.20 14.51 -16.75
C GLU A 130 -1.93 14.83 -15.27
N GLN A 131 -2.55 15.90 -14.76
CA GLN A 131 -2.35 16.32 -13.38
C GLN A 131 -2.86 15.27 -12.37
N THR A 132 -4.01 14.65 -12.64
CA THR A 132 -4.57 13.60 -11.82
C THR A 132 -3.68 12.35 -11.82
N TRP A 133 -3.15 11.97 -12.98
CA TRP A 133 -2.17 10.87 -13.07
C TRP A 133 -0.88 11.17 -12.29
N ARG A 134 -0.36 12.38 -12.37
CA ARG A 134 0.83 12.79 -11.61
C ARG A 134 0.56 12.79 -10.10
N ARG A 135 -0.65 13.17 -9.65
CA ARG A 135 -1.07 13.04 -8.25
C ARG A 135 -1.17 11.60 -7.80
N TYR A 136 -1.68 10.71 -8.67
CA TYR A 136 -1.69 9.27 -8.41
C TYR A 136 -0.27 8.74 -8.18
N LEU A 137 0.66 9.06 -9.06
CA LEU A 137 2.07 8.65 -8.91
C LEU A 137 2.69 9.19 -7.62
N TYR A 138 2.42 10.44 -7.29
CA TYR A 138 2.87 11.04 -6.06
C TYR A 138 2.33 10.30 -4.83
N ALA A 139 1.02 10.04 -4.79
CA ALA A 139 0.40 9.28 -3.71
C ALA A 139 0.98 7.87 -3.58
N TYR A 140 1.18 7.18 -4.70
CA TYR A 140 1.79 5.85 -4.73
C TYR A 140 3.20 5.86 -4.14
N TYR A 141 4.03 6.84 -4.51
CA TYR A 141 5.39 6.96 -3.96
C TYR A 141 5.37 7.23 -2.46
N ARG A 142 4.45 8.07 -1.98
CA ARG A 142 4.33 8.32 -0.52
C ARG A 142 3.93 7.06 0.24
N LEU A 143 2.99 6.27 -0.27
CA LEU A 143 2.62 4.98 0.33
C LEU A 143 3.79 3.99 0.32
N THR A 144 4.60 3.99 -0.74
CA THR A 144 5.81 3.15 -0.82
C THR A 144 6.85 3.59 0.20
N GLU A 145 7.06 4.89 0.39
CA GLU A 145 7.97 5.41 1.42
C GLU A 145 7.50 5.07 2.83
N MET A 146 6.18 5.02 3.07
CA MET A 146 5.65 4.57 4.36
C MET A 146 6.03 3.12 4.64
N VAL A 147 5.98 2.24 3.64
CA VAL A 147 6.46 0.85 3.77
C VAL A 147 7.95 0.81 4.02
N ASP A 148 8.73 1.56 3.27
CA ASP A 148 10.19 1.61 3.41
C ASP A 148 10.60 1.97 4.84
N VAL A 149 9.90 2.92 5.46
CA VAL A 149 10.10 3.25 6.89
C VAL A 149 9.86 2.04 7.79
N GLN A 150 8.79 1.25 7.56
CA GLN A 150 8.49 0.07 8.37
C GLN A 150 9.54 -1.04 8.16
N VAL A 151 9.94 -1.28 6.91
CA VAL A 151 11.03 -2.22 6.58
C VAL A 151 12.33 -1.79 7.29
N GLY A 152 12.68 -0.50 7.22
CA GLY A 152 13.84 0.05 7.92
C GLY A 152 13.81 -0.18 9.43
N ARG A 153 12.63 -0.04 10.07
CA ARG A 153 12.46 -0.33 11.51
C ARG A 153 12.71 -1.80 11.85
N VAL A 154 12.16 -2.71 11.04
CA VAL A 154 12.36 -4.17 11.25
C VAL A 154 13.84 -4.54 11.04
N MET A 155 14.49 -4.00 10.00
CA MET A 155 15.91 -4.23 9.75
C MET A 155 16.80 -3.69 10.87
N ALA A 156 16.49 -2.50 11.40
CA ALA A 156 17.20 -1.96 12.54
C ALA A 156 17.06 -2.84 13.80
N ALA A 157 15.86 -3.42 14.03
CA ALA A 157 15.66 -4.37 15.14
C ALA A 157 16.44 -5.68 14.95
N LEU A 158 16.49 -6.21 13.74
CA LEU A 158 17.30 -7.38 13.40
C LEU A 158 18.78 -7.16 13.73
N HIS A 159 19.30 -6.00 13.31
CA HIS A 159 20.67 -5.58 13.61
C HIS A 159 20.90 -5.44 15.14
N ALA A 160 20.02 -4.72 15.83
CA ALA A 160 20.12 -4.50 17.28
C ALA A 160 20.05 -5.80 18.10
N ALA A 161 19.32 -6.81 17.60
CA ALA A 161 19.27 -8.16 18.19
C ALA A 161 20.54 -8.99 17.93
N GLY A 162 21.48 -8.52 17.10
CA GLY A 162 22.68 -9.26 16.72
C GLY A 162 22.43 -10.47 15.83
N LEU A 163 21.31 -10.49 15.11
CA LEU A 163 20.86 -11.61 14.27
C LEU A 163 21.19 -11.44 12.79
N GLU A 164 21.69 -10.27 12.37
CA GLU A 164 21.86 -9.90 10.97
C GLU A 164 22.79 -10.83 10.20
N GLU A 165 23.93 -11.22 10.82
CA GLU A 165 24.96 -12.08 10.19
C GLU A 165 24.45 -13.52 9.94
N ASP A 166 23.47 -13.96 10.72
CA ASP A 166 22.92 -15.32 10.68
C ASP A 166 21.53 -15.41 10.04
N THR A 167 21.06 -14.29 9.43
CA THR A 167 19.71 -14.20 8.87
C THR A 167 19.72 -13.89 7.38
N LEU A 168 19.07 -14.73 6.58
CA LEU A 168 18.79 -14.43 5.19
C LEU A 168 17.50 -13.58 5.12
N VAL A 169 17.63 -12.35 4.63
CA VAL A 169 16.50 -11.44 4.37
C VAL A 169 16.14 -11.51 2.90
N VAL A 170 14.83 -11.65 2.61
CA VAL A 170 14.27 -11.64 1.26
C VAL A 170 13.17 -10.57 1.22
N LEU A 171 13.27 -9.63 0.28
CA LEU A 171 12.29 -8.55 0.02
C LEU A 171 11.59 -8.78 -1.31
#